data_042b9f43c4958bbf4c1f4d7dd3870b1d
#
_entry.id   042b9f43c4958bbf4c1f4d7dd3870b1d
#
_cell.length_a   1.000
_cell.length_b   1.000
_cell.length_c   1.000
_cell.angle_alpha   90.00
_cell.angle_beta   90.00
_cell.angle_gamma   90.00
#
_symmetry.space_group_name_H-M   'P 1'
#
loop_
_entity.id
_entity.type
_entity.pdbx_description
1 polymer ?
#
loop_
_entity_poly.entity_id
_entity_poly.type
_entity_poly.pdbx_seq_one_letter_code
_entity_poly.pdbx_strand_id
1 'polypeptide(L)'
;MSDKKNVLVAEDSSVIQNLTKKILEIQNYTIHAAKDGKKVLDKLQSEDFDIVLMDINMPVMDGMECAKEIRKLDDPKKSQIPIIAISGNAKNYTEEDFKAVGINEFLPKPLDFDNLVDVVKKYTK
;
A
#
# COMPACT_ATOMS: atom_id res chain seq x y z
N MET A 1 -13.73 -13.53 -18.32
CA MET A 1 -13.36 -13.66 -16.92
C MET A 1 -12.77 -12.35 -16.40
N SER A 2 -13.14 -11.99 -15.22
CA SER A 2 -12.66 -10.74 -14.65
C SER A 2 -11.22 -10.88 -14.16
N ASP A 3 -10.35 -10.03 -14.66
CA ASP A 3 -8.96 -9.96 -14.22
C ASP A 3 -8.77 -8.86 -13.19
N LYS A 4 -9.73 -8.77 -12.25
CA LYS A 4 -9.62 -7.78 -11.18
C LYS A 4 -8.35 -8.00 -10.39
N LYS A 5 -7.63 -6.91 -10.20
CA LYS A 5 -6.42 -6.91 -9.38
C LYS A 5 -6.81 -6.66 -7.92
N ASN A 6 -6.05 -7.26 -7.02
CA ASN A 6 -6.28 -7.14 -5.59
C ASN A 6 -5.35 -6.09 -4.99
N VAL A 7 -5.94 -5.11 -4.32
CA VAL A 7 -5.21 -4.01 -3.67
C VAL A 7 -5.35 -4.15 -2.17
N LEU A 8 -4.24 -4.14 -1.47
CA LEU A 8 -4.24 -4.12 0.00
C LEU A 8 -4.00 -2.68 0.45
N VAL A 9 -4.98 -2.12 1.17
CA VAL A 9 -4.90 -0.76 1.67
C VAL A 9 -4.63 -0.79 3.17
N ALA A 10 -3.45 -0.33 3.56
CA ALA A 10 -3.05 -0.23 4.95
C ALA A 10 -3.24 1.20 5.42
N GLU A 11 -4.24 1.42 6.25
CA GLU A 11 -4.62 2.76 6.72
C GLU A 11 -5.44 2.61 8.01
N ASP A 12 -5.06 3.34 9.06
CA ASP A 12 -5.78 3.28 10.32
C ASP A 12 -7.02 4.19 10.37
N SER A 13 -7.12 5.17 9.48
CA SER A 13 -8.30 6.02 9.38
C SER A 13 -9.39 5.34 8.57
N SER A 14 -10.52 5.05 9.18
CA SER A 14 -11.66 4.44 8.50
C SER A 14 -12.19 5.30 7.36
N VAL A 15 -12.16 6.61 7.55
CA VAL A 15 -12.67 7.55 6.53
C VAL A 15 -11.82 7.48 5.27
N ILE A 16 -10.50 7.60 5.41
CA ILE A 16 -9.59 7.56 4.27
C ILE A 16 -9.62 6.18 3.61
N GLN A 17 -9.67 5.12 4.42
CA GLN A 17 -9.73 3.75 3.92
C GLN A 17 -10.98 3.53 3.07
N ASN A 18 -12.14 4.00 3.53
CA ASN A 18 -13.39 3.86 2.79
C ASN A 18 -13.41 4.67 1.51
N LEU A 19 -12.85 5.88 1.52
CA LEU A 19 -12.76 6.70 0.31
C LEU A 19 -11.86 6.04 -0.73
N THR A 20 -10.71 5.57 -0.30
CA THR A 20 -9.77 4.87 -1.19
C THR A 20 -10.42 3.64 -1.79
N LYS A 21 -11.12 2.87 -0.96
CA LYS A 21 -11.82 1.67 -1.41
C LYS A 21 -12.84 1.99 -2.49
N LYS A 22 -13.70 2.98 -2.26
CA LYS A 22 -14.75 3.34 -3.22
C LYS A 22 -14.16 3.79 -4.56
N ILE A 23 -13.13 4.60 -4.51
CA ILE A 23 -12.51 5.13 -5.73
C ILE A 23 -11.88 4.02 -6.55
N LEU A 24 -11.19 3.10 -5.92
CA LEU A 24 -10.53 2.00 -6.63
C LEU A 24 -11.53 0.93 -7.08
N GLU A 25 -12.62 0.73 -6.34
CA GLU A 25 -13.69 -0.18 -6.77
C GLU A 25 -14.33 0.29 -8.07
N ILE A 26 -14.50 1.61 -8.22
CA ILE A 26 -15.01 2.19 -9.47
C ILE A 26 -14.07 1.88 -10.63
N GLN A 27 -12.77 1.78 -10.36
CA GLN A 27 -11.75 1.43 -11.36
C GLN A 27 -11.58 -0.08 -11.54
N ASN A 28 -12.50 -0.87 -11.00
CA ASN A 28 -12.54 -2.32 -11.16
C ASN A 28 -11.44 -3.07 -10.39
N TYR A 29 -11.06 -2.57 -9.23
CA TYR A 29 -10.14 -3.27 -8.31
C TYR A 29 -10.92 -3.90 -7.16
N THR A 30 -10.39 -4.99 -6.62
CA THR A 30 -10.89 -5.59 -5.40
C THR A 30 -10.01 -5.10 -4.25
N ILE A 31 -10.63 -4.52 -3.22
CA ILE A 31 -9.91 -3.85 -2.14
C ILE A 31 -10.03 -4.64 -0.85
N HIS A 32 -8.89 -4.87 -0.21
CA HIS A 32 -8.81 -5.43 1.12
C HIS A 32 -8.16 -4.40 2.03
N ALA A 33 -8.54 -4.41 3.30
CA ALA A 33 -8.09 -3.39 4.25
C ALA A 33 -7.30 -4.01 5.40
N ALA A 34 -6.28 -3.28 5.86
CA ALA A 34 -5.54 -3.60 7.07
C ALA A 34 -5.34 -2.32 7.85
N LYS A 35 -5.41 -2.39 9.19
CA LYS A 35 -5.35 -1.21 10.04
C LYS A 35 -3.96 -0.93 10.58
N ASP A 36 -3.04 -1.87 10.47
CA ASP A 36 -1.67 -1.71 10.92
C ASP A 36 -0.72 -2.61 10.13
N GLY A 37 0.57 -2.43 10.33
CA GLY A 37 1.58 -3.15 9.56
C GLY A 37 1.60 -4.65 9.81
N LYS A 38 1.28 -5.06 11.04
CA LYS A 38 1.24 -6.49 11.35
C LYS A 38 0.12 -7.18 10.57
N LYS A 39 -1.03 -6.53 10.47
CA LYS A 39 -2.15 -7.06 9.69
C LYS A 39 -1.86 -7.11 8.21
N VAL A 40 -1.06 -6.16 7.71
CA VAL A 40 -0.58 -6.21 6.32
C VAL A 40 0.20 -7.50 6.08
N LEU A 41 1.13 -7.81 6.97
CA LEU A 41 1.94 -9.02 6.84
C LEU A 41 1.09 -10.29 6.91
N ASP A 42 0.14 -10.33 7.84
CA ASP A 42 -0.77 -11.47 7.99
C ASP A 42 -1.59 -11.67 6.70
N LYS A 43 -2.11 -10.61 6.15
CA LYS A 43 -2.88 -10.66 4.90
C LYS A 43 -2.03 -11.15 3.74
N LEU A 44 -0.82 -10.61 3.59
CA LEU A 44 0.08 -11.00 2.51
C LEU A 44 0.46 -12.47 2.58
N GLN A 45 0.56 -13.03 3.78
CA GLN A 45 0.89 -14.45 3.95
C GLN A 45 -0.28 -15.36 3.61
N SER A 46 -1.50 -14.88 3.79
CA SER A 46 -2.71 -15.71 3.59
C SER A 46 -3.37 -15.53 2.23
N GLU A 47 -3.13 -14.42 1.54
CA GLU A 47 -3.80 -14.10 0.29
C GLU A 47 -2.80 -13.46 -0.69
N ASP A 48 -3.15 -13.50 -1.97
CA ASP A 48 -2.33 -12.87 -3.02
C ASP A 48 -2.84 -11.46 -3.33
N PHE A 49 -1.90 -10.52 -3.44
CA PHE A 49 -2.21 -9.14 -3.79
C PHE A 49 -1.30 -8.67 -4.92
N ASP A 50 -1.75 -7.65 -5.64
CA ASP A 50 -1.00 -7.08 -6.76
C ASP A 50 -0.26 -5.81 -6.39
N ILE A 51 -0.70 -5.11 -5.35
CA ILE A 51 -0.10 -3.87 -4.88
C ILE A 51 -0.51 -3.61 -3.43
N VAL A 52 0.35 -2.92 -2.69
CA VAL A 52 0.06 -2.45 -1.33
C VAL A 52 0.10 -0.93 -1.33
N LEU A 53 -1.00 -0.32 -0.86
CA LEU A 53 -1.05 1.11 -0.58
C LEU A 53 -0.92 1.25 0.92
N MET A 54 0.12 1.94 1.40
CA MET A 54 0.48 1.89 2.80
C MET A 54 0.73 3.26 3.41
N ASP A 55 -0.10 3.62 4.39
CA ASP A 55 0.16 4.79 5.22
C ASP A 55 1.43 4.52 6.05
N ILE A 56 2.29 5.51 6.09
CA ILE A 56 3.53 5.40 6.89
C ILE A 56 3.23 5.47 8.38
N ASN A 57 2.26 6.30 8.77
CA ASN A 57 1.92 6.49 10.19
C ASN A 57 0.81 5.55 10.62
N MET A 58 1.19 4.37 11.08
CA MET A 58 0.25 3.37 11.58
C MET A 58 0.68 2.88 12.96
N PRO A 59 -0.30 2.44 13.79
CA PRO A 59 0.04 1.85 15.09
C PRO A 59 0.65 0.46 14.94
N VAL A 60 1.20 -0.05 16.00
CA VAL A 60 1.80 -1.39 16.11
C VAL A 60 3.08 -1.54 15.28
N MET A 61 3.00 -1.31 13.99
CA MET A 61 4.13 -1.37 13.06
C MET A 61 3.89 -0.32 11.98
N ASP A 62 4.76 0.66 11.88
CA ASP A 62 4.60 1.72 10.87
C ASP A 62 4.92 1.21 9.46
N GLY A 63 4.63 2.06 8.47
CA GLY A 63 4.80 1.66 7.07
C GLY A 63 6.24 1.39 6.66
N MET A 64 7.21 2.11 7.24
CA MET A 64 8.62 1.88 6.93
C MET A 64 9.07 0.51 7.42
N GLU A 65 8.73 0.17 8.65
CA GLU A 65 9.03 -1.14 9.24
C GLU A 65 8.32 -2.25 8.49
N CYS A 66 7.05 -2.04 8.15
CA CYS A 66 6.27 -3.01 7.40
C CYS A 66 6.88 -3.30 6.03
N ALA A 67 7.32 -2.26 5.32
CA ALA A 67 7.97 -2.43 4.02
C ALA A 67 9.22 -3.31 4.13
N LYS A 68 10.04 -3.07 5.16
CA LYS A 68 11.22 -3.90 5.40
C LYS A 68 10.85 -5.36 5.59
N GLU A 69 9.80 -5.62 6.39
CA GLU A 69 9.35 -6.99 6.66
C GLU A 69 8.78 -7.67 5.43
N ILE A 70 8.06 -6.92 4.60
CA ILE A 70 7.54 -7.46 3.33
C ILE A 70 8.69 -7.93 2.44
N ARG A 71 9.76 -7.14 2.36
CA ARG A 71 10.90 -7.48 1.49
C ARG A 71 11.69 -8.69 1.97
N LYS A 72 11.47 -9.12 3.21
CA LYS A 72 12.11 -10.31 3.79
C LYS A 72 11.29 -11.59 3.60
N LEU A 73 10.07 -11.50 3.06
CA LEU A 73 9.23 -12.68 2.87
C LEU A 73 9.87 -13.65 1.87
N ASP A 74 9.68 -14.95 2.12
CA ASP A 74 10.30 -16.00 1.29
C ASP A 74 9.74 -16.09 -0.11
N ASP A 75 8.44 -15.86 -0.27
CA ASP A 75 7.77 -15.94 -1.57
C ASP A 75 8.12 -14.71 -2.42
N PRO A 76 8.82 -14.88 -3.57
CA PRO A 76 9.18 -13.73 -4.42
C PRO A 76 8.00 -12.89 -4.89
N LYS A 77 6.84 -13.49 -5.09
CA LYS A 77 5.65 -12.75 -5.47
C LYS A 77 5.22 -11.77 -4.40
N LYS A 78 5.42 -12.14 -3.14
CA LYS A 78 5.06 -11.30 -2.01
C LYS A 78 6.16 -10.34 -1.64
N SER A 79 7.41 -10.80 -1.66
CA SER A 79 8.55 -9.95 -1.27
C SER A 79 8.83 -8.84 -2.27
N GLN A 80 8.42 -8.99 -3.53
CA GLN A 80 8.64 -8.02 -4.58
C GLN A 80 7.38 -7.23 -4.96
N ILE A 81 6.33 -7.35 -4.18
CA ILE A 81 5.07 -6.65 -4.47
C ILE A 81 5.28 -5.13 -4.49
N PRO A 82 4.67 -4.41 -5.45
CA PRO A 82 4.76 -2.95 -5.44
C PRO A 82 4.17 -2.37 -4.15
N ILE A 83 4.90 -1.46 -3.53
CA ILE A 83 4.48 -0.77 -2.31
C ILE A 83 4.46 0.72 -2.59
N ILE A 84 3.30 1.34 -2.40
CA ILE A 84 3.11 2.77 -2.57
C ILE A 84 2.88 3.36 -1.19
N ALA A 85 3.80 4.19 -0.72
CA ALA A 85 3.68 4.82 0.58
C ALA A 85 2.77 6.04 0.48
N ILE A 86 1.99 6.28 1.51
CA ILE A 86 1.15 7.46 1.64
C ILE A 86 1.58 8.16 2.92
N SER A 87 2.04 9.40 2.81
CA SER A 87 2.61 10.10 3.96
C SER A 87 2.16 11.53 4.03
N GLY A 88 1.66 11.93 5.21
CA GLY A 88 1.32 13.31 5.50
C GLY A 88 2.51 14.11 6.03
N ASN A 89 3.61 13.44 6.29
CA ASN A 89 4.76 14.06 6.95
C ASN A 89 6.05 13.81 6.15
N ALA A 90 6.04 14.30 4.92
CA ALA A 90 7.14 14.11 3.98
C ALA A 90 8.48 14.69 4.48
N LYS A 91 8.45 15.55 5.51
CA LYS A 91 9.66 16.15 6.06
C LYS A 91 10.52 15.16 6.83
N ASN A 92 9.94 14.07 7.32
CA ASN A 92 10.64 13.09 8.14
C ASN A 92 11.40 12.06 7.29
N TYR A 93 11.02 11.91 6.04
CA TYR A 93 11.62 10.91 5.15
C TYR A 93 11.88 11.48 3.78
N THR A 94 12.99 11.06 3.16
CA THR A 94 13.35 11.41 1.79
C THR A 94 12.96 10.28 0.85
N GLU A 95 12.99 10.53 -0.46
CA GLU A 95 12.82 9.46 -1.45
C GLU A 95 13.83 8.33 -1.22
N GLU A 96 15.05 8.67 -0.85
CA GLU A 96 16.07 7.67 -0.58
C GLU A 96 15.71 6.79 0.59
N ASP A 97 15.10 7.36 1.64
CA ASP A 97 14.63 6.59 2.78
C ASP A 97 13.57 5.58 2.37
N PHE A 98 12.62 5.99 1.52
CA PHE A 98 11.59 5.09 1.02
C PHE A 98 12.18 3.97 0.17
N LYS A 99 13.10 4.31 -0.72
CA LYS A 99 13.76 3.31 -1.57
C LYS A 99 14.59 2.33 -0.75
N ALA A 100 15.23 2.80 0.31
CA ALA A 100 16.07 1.97 1.15
C ALA A 100 15.30 0.82 1.81
N VAL A 101 13.99 1.01 2.07
CA VAL A 101 13.14 -0.04 2.63
C VAL A 101 12.32 -0.76 1.56
N GLY A 102 12.55 -0.46 0.29
CA GLY A 102 11.90 -1.15 -0.82
C GLY A 102 10.55 -0.59 -1.24
N ILE A 103 10.23 0.63 -0.87
CA ILE A 103 9.02 1.32 -1.31
C ILE A 103 9.23 1.85 -2.73
N ASN A 104 8.27 1.58 -3.61
CA ASN A 104 8.39 1.91 -5.04
C ASN A 104 8.08 3.37 -5.36
N GLU A 105 7.06 3.92 -4.73
CA GLU A 105 6.68 5.32 -4.89
C GLU A 105 6.03 5.82 -3.63
N PHE A 106 5.94 7.14 -3.50
CA PHE A 106 5.24 7.72 -2.39
C PHE A 106 4.29 8.82 -2.86
N LEU A 107 3.15 8.95 -2.16
CA LEU A 107 2.15 9.96 -2.43
C LEU A 107 1.97 10.81 -1.17
N PRO A 108 2.02 12.14 -1.31
CA PRO A 108 1.82 13.02 -0.14
C PRO A 108 0.36 13.11 0.25
N LYS A 109 0.09 13.44 1.51
CA LYS A 109 -1.24 13.81 1.98
C LYS A 109 -1.37 15.33 1.92
N PRO A 110 -2.55 15.87 1.65
CA PRO A 110 -3.79 15.16 1.36
C PRO A 110 -3.70 14.43 0.03
N LEU A 111 -4.32 13.25 -0.03
CA LEU A 111 -4.28 12.41 -1.23
C LEU A 111 -4.97 13.07 -2.41
N ASP A 112 -4.27 13.10 -3.54
CA ASP A 112 -4.87 13.38 -4.83
C ASP A 112 -5.33 12.04 -5.41
N PHE A 113 -6.63 11.81 -5.45
CA PHE A 113 -7.17 10.52 -5.85
C PHE A 113 -6.94 10.21 -7.33
N ASP A 114 -6.88 11.23 -8.19
CA ASP A 114 -6.56 11.02 -9.59
C ASP A 114 -5.13 10.48 -9.73
N ASN A 115 -4.20 11.05 -8.98
CA ASN A 115 -2.83 10.59 -8.96
C ASN A 115 -2.71 9.18 -8.37
N LEU A 116 -3.49 8.90 -7.33
CA LEU A 116 -3.53 7.56 -6.73
C LEU A 116 -3.96 6.51 -7.75
N VAL A 117 -5.03 6.79 -8.50
CA VAL A 117 -5.53 5.88 -9.54
C VAL A 117 -4.45 5.64 -10.59
N ASP A 118 -3.79 6.71 -11.06
CA ASP A 118 -2.74 6.60 -12.07
C ASP A 118 -1.59 5.72 -11.60
N VAL A 119 -1.15 5.90 -10.35
CA VAL A 119 -0.05 5.12 -9.78
C VAL A 119 -0.46 3.65 -9.63
N VAL A 120 -1.66 3.39 -9.13
CA VAL A 120 -2.15 2.01 -8.99
C VAL A 120 -2.20 1.32 -10.35
N LYS A 121 -2.71 1.99 -11.37
CA LYS A 121 -2.76 1.44 -12.73
C LYS A 121 -1.37 1.16 -13.28
N LYS A 122 -0.42 2.05 -13.01
CA LYS A 122 0.96 1.91 -13.47
C LYS A 122 1.60 0.61 -12.96
N TYR A 123 1.35 0.27 -11.70
CA TYR A 123 1.98 -0.87 -11.05
C TYR A 123 1.18 -2.17 -11.16
N THR A 124 -0.03 -2.13 -11.69
CA THR A 124 -0.89 -3.32 -11.81
C THR A 124 -1.18 -3.72 -13.26
N LYS A 125 -0.45 -3.17 -14.18
CA LYS A 125 -0.58 -3.55 -15.60
C LYS A 125 -0.20 -4.98 -15.85
#